data_cea672e185054238b392fad229949ab5
#
_entry.id   cea672e185054238b392fad229949ab5
#
_cell.length_a   1.000
_cell.length_b   1.000
_cell.length_c   1.000
_cell.angle_alpha   90.00
_cell.angle_beta   90.00
_cell.angle_gamma   90.00
#
_symmetry.space_group_name_H-M   'P 1'
#
loop_
_entity.id
_entity.type
_entity.pdbx_description
1 polymer ?
#
loop_
_entity_poly.entity_id
_entity_poly.type
_entity_poly.pdbx_seq_one_letter_code
_entity_poly.pdbx_strand_id
1 'polypeptide(L)'
;MMRSLVLLGLAAAISLAAAPAQAAQVCNQTSYVIQTAVGWDVEGGVTVRGWTRIRPGECVNAPDELDREGDAPLYLYARTSAAYPDGVREWRGDQRLCVDETDFDLVSNGRCESLGLQERAFLRLFGGQRDRATLTEPANYGERALQAGQQRLLSAAGQNISAIDGFAGRRTRNAVAAFLEGAGIEDTPSDPELIDALEAAALRRNAGSGITFCNDASVDIATAIGRRNGERWESRGWWRLQPGECARVLAQRLESPDAHFYAERLSAGERRPLAGGDEEFCLSPSRFLAEGRTDCAQRGYGRALFRPVGELENGGVRLSLGDEDFEATE
;
A
#
# COMPACT_ATOMS: atom_id res chain seq x y z
N MET A 1 -17.66 -51.21 -72.26
CA MET A 1 -16.67 -50.16 -71.81
C MET A 1 -17.36 -49.25 -70.80
N MET A 2 -17.16 -49.56 -69.56
CA MET A 2 -17.75 -48.80 -68.43
C MET A 2 -16.65 -47.94 -67.83
N ARG A 3 -16.81 -46.58 -67.84
CA ARG A 3 -15.90 -45.62 -67.17
C ARG A 3 -16.44 -45.32 -65.83
N SER A 4 -15.73 -45.79 -64.81
CA SER A 4 -15.99 -45.38 -63.42
C SER A 4 -15.44 -43.97 -63.14
N LEU A 5 -16.32 -43.03 -62.75
CA LEU A 5 -15.93 -41.73 -62.17
C LEU A 5 -15.66 -41.90 -60.66
N VAL A 6 -14.43 -41.62 -60.30
CA VAL A 6 -14.04 -41.48 -58.88
C VAL A 6 -14.21 -40.03 -58.51
N LEU A 7 -15.16 -39.75 -57.57
CA LEU A 7 -15.34 -38.43 -56.92
C LEU A 7 -14.39 -38.35 -55.71
N LEU A 8 -13.34 -37.53 -55.85
CA LEU A 8 -12.52 -37.13 -54.70
C LEU A 8 -13.27 -36.04 -53.92
N GLY A 9 -13.74 -36.39 -52.76
CA GLY A 9 -14.26 -35.41 -51.76
C GLY A 9 -13.11 -34.68 -51.02
N LEU A 10 -12.99 -33.37 -51.26
CA LEU A 10 -12.07 -32.48 -50.53
C LEU A 10 -12.71 -32.16 -49.15
N ALA A 11 -12.22 -32.77 -48.09
CA ALA A 11 -12.57 -32.38 -46.71
C ALA A 11 -11.78 -31.12 -46.32
N ALA A 12 -12.45 -29.96 -46.29
CA ALA A 12 -11.88 -28.72 -45.75
C ALA A 12 -11.82 -28.82 -44.24
N ALA A 13 -10.62 -28.96 -43.70
CA ALA A 13 -10.38 -28.84 -42.25
C ALA A 13 -10.52 -27.36 -41.85
N ILE A 14 -11.61 -27.01 -41.16
CA ILE A 14 -11.78 -25.70 -40.49
C ILE A 14 -10.92 -25.72 -39.25
N SER A 15 -9.74 -25.09 -39.32
CA SER A 15 -8.92 -24.79 -38.13
C SER A 15 -9.62 -23.69 -37.35
N LEU A 16 -10.26 -24.02 -36.22
CA LEU A 16 -10.65 -23.03 -35.23
C LEU A 16 -9.35 -22.46 -34.67
N ALA A 17 -8.97 -21.27 -35.12
CA ALA A 17 -7.95 -20.47 -34.43
C ALA A 17 -8.56 -20.04 -33.08
N ALA A 18 -8.06 -20.59 -31.98
CA ALA A 18 -8.36 -20.09 -30.67
C ALA A 18 -7.91 -18.61 -30.62
N ALA A 19 -8.85 -17.69 -30.35
CA ALA A 19 -8.50 -16.30 -30.09
C ALA A 19 -7.48 -16.25 -28.94
N PRO A 20 -6.38 -15.48 -29.07
CA PRO A 20 -5.45 -15.35 -27.95
C PRO A 20 -6.19 -14.79 -26.76
N ALA A 21 -6.01 -15.42 -25.58
CA ALA A 21 -6.49 -14.87 -24.31
C ALA A 21 -5.90 -13.47 -24.16
N GLN A 22 -6.78 -12.46 -24.11
CA GLN A 22 -6.32 -11.06 -23.99
C GLN A 22 -5.98 -10.78 -22.53
N ALA A 23 -4.69 -10.73 -22.23
CA ALA A 23 -4.20 -10.26 -20.94
C ALA A 23 -4.56 -8.78 -20.76
N ALA A 24 -4.97 -8.40 -19.54
CA ALA A 24 -5.15 -6.99 -19.19
C ALA A 24 -3.78 -6.34 -18.97
N GLN A 25 -3.51 -5.25 -19.69
CA GLN A 25 -2.29 -4.48 -19.48
C GLN A 25 -2.51 -3.42 -18.39
N VAL A 26 -1.66 -3.41 -17.36
CA VAL A 26 -1.64 -2.37 -16.34
C VAL A 26 -0.37 -1.54 -16.50
N CYS A 27 -0.53 -0.24 -16.72
CA CYS A 27 0.55 0.73 -16.90
C CYS A 27 0.70 1.63 -15.67
N ASN A 28 1.90 1.78 -15.18
CA ASN A 28 2.24 2.65 -14.08
C ASN A 28 2.85 3.97 -14.57
N GLN A 29 2.06 5.02 -14.65
CA GLN A 29 2.51 6.38 -14.98
C GLN A 29 2.70 7.26 -13.73
N THR A 30 2.87 6.62 -12.57
CA THR A 30 3.20 7.30 -11.31
C THR A 30 4.70 7.31 -11.06
N SER A 31 5.16 8.09 -10.10
CA SER A 31 6.54 8.06 -9.61
C SER A 31 6.78 7.00 -8.52
N TYR A 32 5.83 6.11 -8.28
CA TYR A 32 5.92 5.07 -7.27
C TYR A 32 6.13 3.69 -7.90
N VAL A 33 6.92 2.84 -7.27
CA VAL A 33 6.81 1.39 -7.47
C VAL A 33 5.49 0.96 -6.84
N ILE A 34 4.66 0.27 -7.60
CA ILE A 34 3.33 -0.17 -7.16
C ILE A 34 3.23 -1.69 -7.16
N GLN A 35 2.31 -2.19 -6.35
CA GLN A 35 1.87 -3.57 -6.34
C GLN A 35 0.38 -3.59 -6.69
N THR A 36 -0.01 -4.44 -7.62
CA THR A 36 -1.39 -4.52 -8.11
C THR A 36 -1.98 -5.89 -7.85
N ALA A 37 -3.29 -5.90 -7.56
CA ALA A 37 -4.12 -7.09 -7.56
C ALA A 37 -5.24 -6.90 -8.57
N VAL A 38 -5.51 -7.93 -9.38
CA VAL A 38 -6.54 -7.91 -10.40
C VAL A 38 -7.57 -9.02 -10.13
N GLY A 39 -8.85 -8.68 -10.29
CA GLY A 39 -9.95 -9.61 -10.13
C GLY A 39 -10.84 -9.68 -11.38
N TRP A 40 -11.52 -10.79 -11.58
CA TRP A 40 -12.50 -11.03 -12.65
C TRP A 40 -13.58 -11.99 -12.17
N ASP A 41 -14.77 -11.84 -12.72
CA ASP A 41 -15.91 -12.66 -12.35
C ASP A 41 -15.71 -14.12 -12.82
N VAL A 42 -16.03 -15.06 -11.93
CA VAL A 42 -16.06 -16.50 -12.17
C VAL A 42 -17.32 -17.10 -11.55
N GLU A 43 -17.63 -18.34 -11.90
CA GLU A 43 -18.71 -19.06 -11.23
C GLU A 43 -18.41 -19.16 -9.71
N GLY A 44 -19.30 -18.63 -8.89
CA GLY A 44 -19.21 -18.66 -7.42
C GLY A 44 -18.53 -17.47 -6.77
N GLY A 45 -18.07 -16.44 -7.52
CA GLY A 45 -17.48 -15.23 -6.96
C GLY A 45 -16.61 -14.45 -7.91
N VAL A 46 -15.58 -13.84 -7.36
CA VAL A 46 -14.56 -13.11 -8.13
C VAL A 46 -13.20 -13.74 -7.84
N THR A 47 -12.54 -14.26 -8.85
CA THR A 47 -11.12 -14.62 -8.72
C THR A 47 -10.30 -13.35 -8.56
N VAL A 48 -9.40 -13.34 -7.58
CA VAL A 48 -8.48 -12.22 -7.33
C VAL A 48 -7.06 -12.77 -7.27
N ARG A 49 -6.17 -12.19 -8.07
CA ARG A 49 -4.75 -12.55 -8.11
C ARG A 49 -3.89 -11.32 -7.83
N GLY A 50 -2.86 -11.44 -7.02
CA GLY A 50 -1.87 -10.45 -6.65
C GLY A 50 -0.67 -11.13 -5.98
N TRP A 51 0.50 -10.44 -5.86
CA TRP A 51 0.75 -9.04 -6.17
C TRP A 51 1.66 -8.94 -7.40
N THR A 52 1.23 -8.22 -8.41
CA THR A 52 2.11 -7.89 -9.53
C THR A 52 2.80 -6.56 -9.25
N ARG A 53 4.13 -6.58 -9.18
CA ARG A 53 4.95 -5.38 -8.98
C ARG A 53 5.19 -4.69 -10.32
N ILE A 54 4.97 -3.36 -10.37
CA ILE A 54 5.13 -2.54 -11.59
C ILE A 54 5.99 -1.33 -11.27
N ARG A 55 7.12 -1.17 -11.97
CA ARG A 55 8.01 -0.02 -11.82
C ARG A 55 7.38 1.23 -12.44
N PRO A 56 7.82 2.44 -12.03
CA PRO A 56 7.45 3.68 -12.70
C PRO A 56 7.76 3.63 -14.21
N GLY A 57 6.79 4.00 -15.04
CA GLY A 57 6.91 3.99 -16.50
C GLY A 57 6.72 2.61 -17.16
N GLU A 58 6.56 1.55 -16.39
CA GLU A 58 6.38 0.18 -16.89
C GLU A 58 4.90 -0.15 -17.15
N CYS A 59 4.66 -0.99 -18.14
CA CYS A 59 3.38 -1.65 -18.37
C CYS A 59 3.60 -3.16 -18.33
N VAL A 60 2.75 -3.86 -17.59
CA VAL A 60 2.81 -5.32 -17.47
C VAL A 60 1.45 -5.94 -17.81
N ASN A 61 1.44 -7.17 -18.26
CA ASN A 61 0.22 -7.96 -18.30
C ASN A 61 -0.06 -8.47 -16.87
N ALA A 62 -1.23 -8.15 -16.35
CA ALA A 62 -1.61 -8.53 -15.01
C ALA A 62 -3.09 -8.92 -14.96
N PRO A 63 -3.41 -10.20 -14.77
CA PRO A 63 -2.49 -11.35 -14.82
C PRO A 63 -2.07 -11.73 -16.24
N ASP A 64 -1.03 -12.55 -16.38
CA ASP A 64 -0.52 -12.96 -17.70
C ASP A 64 -1.55 -13.72 -18.54
N GLU A 65 -2.43 -14.47 -17.90
CA GLU A 65 -3.54 -15.19 -18.51
C GLU A 65 -4.84 -14.86 -17.78
N LEU A 66 -5.84 -14.38 -18.53
CA LEU A 66 -7.19 -14.12 -18.05
C LEU A 66 -8.14 -15.11 -18.69
N ASP A 67 -8.74 -15.98 -17.87
CA ASP A 67 -9.90 -16.76 -18.27
C ASP A 67 -11.16 -15.94 -17.95
N ARG A 68 -11.49 -15.02 -18.86
CA ARG A 68 -12.66 -14.17 -18.72
C ARG A 68 -13.63 -14.36 -19.87
N GLU A 69 -14.90 -14.40 -19.54
CA GLU A 69 -15.97 -14.46 -20.54
C GLU A 69 -16.44 -13.04 -20.93
N GLY A 70 -16.40 -12.75 -22.21
CA GLY A 70 -17.10 -11.63 -22.84
C GLY A 70 -16.77 -10.24 -22.28
N ASP A 71 -17.81 -9.45 -22.01
CA ASP A 71 -17.73 -8.05 -21.56
C ASP A 71 -17.73 -7.86 -20.03
N ALA A 72 -17.46 -8.91 -19.26
CA ALA A 72 -17.39 -8.85 -17.80
C ALA A 72 -16.36 -7.81 -17.34
N PRO A 73 -16.62 -7.05 -16.26
CA PRO A 73 -15.69 -6.07 -15.73
C PRO A 73 -14.41 -6.73 -15.21
N LEU A 74 -13.31 -5.97 -15.22
CA LEU A 74 -12.14 -6.28 -14.43
C LEU A 74 -12.12 -5.42 -13.17
N TYR A 75 -11.53 -5.94 -12.11
CA TYR A 75 -11.36 -5.24 -10.85
C TYR A 75 -9.87 -5.02 -10.62
N LEU A 76 -9.46 -3.79 -10.33
CA LEU A 76 -8.07 -3.41 -10.10
C LEU A 76 -7.92 -2.71 -8.76
N TYR A 77 -7.01 -3.20 -7.95
CA TYR A 77 -6.51 -2.50 -6.77
C TYR A 77 -5.01 -2.32 -6.90
N ALA A 78 -4.50 -1.17 -6.49
CA ALA A 78 -3.07 -0.94 -6.46
C ALA A 78 -2.68 -0.22 -5.17
N ARG A 79 -1.48 -0.52 -4.70
CA ARG A 79 -0.84 0.15 -3.56
C ARG A 79 0.62 0.45 -3.87
N THR A 80 1.18 1.49 -3.25
CA THR A 80 2.62 1.73 -3.34
C THR A 80 3.40 0.69 -2.55
N SER A 81 4.64 0.44 -2.97
CA SER A 81 5.63 -0.26 -2.15
C SER A 81 5.80 0.44 -0.79
N ALA A 82 6.23 -0.31 0.22
CA ALA A 82 6.55 0.20 1.56
C ALA A 82 7.87 1.00 1.62
N ALA A 83 8.55 1.18 0.49
CA ALA A 83 9.81 1.92 0.39
C ALA A 83 9.67 3.41 0.71
N TYR A 84 8.45 3.95 0.66
CA TYR A 84 8.21 5.39 0.77
C TYR A 84 7.85 5.80 2.20
N PRO A 85 8.54 6.84 2.75
CA PRO A 85 8.33 7.28 4.14
C PRO A 85 6.96 7.92 4.38
N ASP A 86 6.29 8.42 3.33
CA ASP A 86 4.96 9.06 3.43
C ASP A 86 3.81 8.06 3.65
N GLY A 87 4.13 6.77 3.71
CA GLY A 87 3.15 5.70 3.88
C GLY A 87 2.61 5.16 2.56
N VAL A 88 1.74 4.16 2.68
CA VAL A 88 1.15 3.48 1.53
C VAL A 88 0.04 4.34 0.92
N ARG A 89 0.13 4.59 -0.37
CA ARG A 89 -0.94 5.18 -1.18
C ARG A 89 -1.68 4.07 -1.91
N GLU A 90 -2.97 4.26 -2.11
CA GLU A 90 -3.83 3.27 -2.73
C GLU A 90 -4.61 3.89 -3.90
N TRP A 91 -4.74 3.14 -4.99
CA TRP A 91 -5.69 3.35 -6.06
C TRP A 91 -6.84 2.38 -5.85
N ARG A 92 -7.98 2.90 -5.43
CA ARG A 92 -9.12 2.12 -4.95
C ARG A 92 -10.44 2.65 -5.50
N GLY A 93 -11.43 1.78 -5.57
CA GLY A 93 -12.80 2.08 -5.97
C GLY A 93 -13.82 1.70 -4.91
N ASP A 94 -14.87 1.03 -5.33
CA ASP A 94 -16.03 0.67 -4.50
C ASP A 94 -16.30 -0.85 -4.40
N GLN A 95 -15.65 -1.66 -5.25
CA GLN A 95 -15.84 -3.11 -5.21
C GLN A 95 -15.01 -3.74 -4.09
N ARG A 96 -15.67 -4.34 -3.11
CA ARG A 96 -15.02 -5.00 -1.97
C ARG A 96 -14.61 -6.41 -2.32
N LEU A 97 -13.29 -6.71 -2.27
CA LEU A 97 -12.73 -8.03 -2.56
C LEU A 97 -11.63 -8.38 -1.54
N CYS A 98 -11.42 -9.67 -1.36
CA CYS A 98 -10.39 -10.19 -0.44
C CYS A 98 -9.00 -10.16 -1.09
N VAL A 99 -7.99 -9.86 -0.29
CA VAL A 99 -6.56 -9.96 -0.64
C VAL A 99 -5.78 -10.59 0.50
N ASP A 100 -4.65 -11.22 0.19
CA ASP A 100 -3.66 -11.64 1.17
C ASP A 100 -2.51 -10.61 1.24
N GLU A 101 -1.66 -10.71 2.25
CA GLU A 101 -0.46 -9.87 2.38
C GLU A 101 0.66 -10.32 1.44
N THR A 102 0.78 -11.62 1.23
CA THR A 102 1.73 -12.28 0.31
C THR A 102 1.10 -12.49 -1.07
N ASP A 103 1.83 -13.03 -2.02
CA ASP A 103 1.31 -13.40 -3.33
C ASP A 103 0.17 -14.42 -3.20
N PHE A 104 -0.92 -14.20 -3.92
CA PHE A 104 -2.13 -14.99 -3.77
C PHE A 104 -2.89 -15.17 -5.09
N ASP A 105 -3.69 -16.24 -5.12
CA ASP A 105 -4.71 -16.52 -6.14
C ASP A 105 -5.90 -17.16 -5.41
N LEU A 106 -7.00 -16.43 -5.30
CA LEU A 106 -8.16 -16.85 -4.50
C LEU A 106 -9.49 -16.42 -5.13
N VAL A 107 -10.56 -17.09 -4.74
CA VAL A 107 -11.92 -16.67 -5.07
C VAL A 107 -12.52 -15.90 -3.91
N SER A 108 -12.74 -14.58 -4.13
CA SER A 108 -13.37 -13.70 -3.17
C SER A 108 -14.90 -13.87 -3.21
N ASN A 109 -15.48 -14.20 -2.07
CA ASN A 109 -16.91 -14.37 -1.88
C ASN A 109 -17.50 -13.47 -0.78
N GLY A 110 -16.77 -12.42 -0.39
CA GLY A 110 -17.20 -11.41 0.58
C GLY A 110 -17.02 -11.80 2.06
N ARG A 111 -16.33 -12.90 2.37
CA ARG A 111 -16.07 -13.35 3.75
C ARG A 111 -14.59 -13.28 4.12
N CYS A 112 -13.93 -12.16 3.81
CA CYS A 112 -12.48 -12.00 3.95
C CYS A 112 -11.98 -12.26 5.38
N GLU A 113 -12.59 -11.60 6.37
CA GLU A 113 -12.17 -11.72 7.78
C GLU A 113 -12.25 -13.16 8.30
N SER A 114 -13.30 -13.91 7.94
CA SER A 114 -13.45 -15.31 8.36
C SER A 114 -12.41 -16.26 7.77
N LEU A 115 -11.70 -15.81 6.71
CA LEU A 115 -10.63 -16.53 6.04
C LEU A 115 -9.24 -16.02 6.42
N GLY A 116 -9.15 -15.06 7.36
CA GLY A 116 -7.90 -14.40 7.72
C GLY A 116 -7.36 -13.45 6.64
N LEU A 117 -8.21 -13.07 5.67
CA LEU A 117 -7.86 -12.20 4.55
C LEU A 117 -8.26 -10.75 4.84
N GLN A 118 -7.61 -9.83 4.14
CA GLN A 118 -7.93 -8.40 4.22
C GLN A 118 -8.96 -8.03 3.14
N GLU A 119 -9.91 -7.16 3.49
CA GLU A 119 -10.83 -6.58 2.51
C GLU A 119 -10.24 -5.29 1.93
N ARG A 120 -10.23 -5.16 0.59
CA ARG A 120 -9.82 -3.96 -0.13
C ARG A 120 -10.88 -3.53 -1.13
N ALA A 121 -10.92 -2.23 -1.44
CA ALA A 121 -11.86 -1.64 -2.37
C ALA A 121 -11.21 -1.51 -3.76
N PHE A 122 -11.65 -2.31 -4.72
CA PHE A 122 -11.14 -2.37 -6.09
C PHE A 122 -11.86 -1.38 -7.01
N LEU A 123 -11.11 -0.80 -7.94
CA LEU A 123 -11.64 -0.07 -9.09
C LEU A 123 -12.33 -1.05 -10.03
N ARG A 124 -13.49 -0.69 -10.55
CA ARG A 124 -14.19 -1.47 -11.56
C ARG A 124 -13.85 -0.90 -12.93
N LEU A 125 -13.27 -1.71 -13.79
CA LEU A 125 -12.81 -1.32 -15.14
C LEU A 125 -13.79 -1.83 -16.20
N PHE A 126 -14.17 -0.95 -17.13
CA PHE A 126 -15.07 -1.25 -18.24
C PHE A 126 -14.48 -0.83 -19.57
N GLY A 127 -15.00 -1.40 -20.67
CA GLY A 127 -14.59 -1.05 -22.03
C GLY A 127 -13.08 -1.14 -22.22
N GLY A 128 -12.47 -0.18 -22.88
CA GLY A 128 -11.03 -0.16 -23.17
C GLY A 128 -10.13 -0.13 -21.90
N GLN A 129 -10.65 0.24 -20.74
CA GLN A 129 -9.89 0.16 -19.48
C GLN A 129 -9.61 -1.28 -19.05
N ARG A 130 -10.41 -2.24 -19.49
CA ARG A 130 -10.18 -3.67 -19.24
C ARG A 130 -8.98 -4.21 -20.02
N ASP A 131 -8.71 -3.63 -21.17
CA ASP A 131 -7.61 -4.04 -22.02
C ASP A 131 -6.32 -3.32 -21.62
N ARG A 132 -6.45 -2.05 -21.20
CA ARG A 132 -5.34 -1.24 -20.74
C ARG A 132 -5.78 -0.27 -19.65
N ALA A 133 -5.41 -0.56 -18.41
CA ALA A 133 -5.57 0.35 -17.27
C ALA A 133 -4.28 1.16 -17.06
N THR A 134 -4.42 2.47 -16.83
CA THR A 134 -3.28 3.35 -16.55
C THR A 134 -3.46 3.99 -15.18
N LEU A 135 -2.52 3.72 -14.28
CA LEU A 135 -2.47 4.33 -12.95
C LEU A 135 -1.66 5.62 -13.01
N THR A 136 -2.25 6.70 -12.54
CA THR A 136 -1.65 8.04 -12.51
C THR A 136 -1.71 8.62 -11.11
N GLU A 137 -0.99 9.70 -10.88
CA GLU A 137 -1.05 10.55 -9.69
C GLU A 137 -1.30 12.02 -10.08
N PRO A 138 -1.66 12.92 -9.14
CA PRO A 138 -2.02 14.31 -9.48
C PRO A 138 -0.96 15.05 -10.29
N ALA A 139 0.32 14.75 -10.13
CA ALA A 139 1.42 15.35 -10.90
C ALA A 139 1.45 14.91 -12.37
N ASN A 140 0.79 13.80 -12.72
CA ASN A 140 0.68 13.23 -14.06
C ASN A 140 2.01 13.24 -14.85
N TYR A 141 2.93 12.38 -14.47
CA TYR A 141 4.27 12.34 -15.10
C TYR A 141 4.28 11.76 -16.52
N GLY A 142 3.30 10.89 -16.88
CA GLY A 142 3.23 10.28 -18.20
C GLY A 142 4.54 9.55 -18.56
N GLU A 143 5.13 9.91 -19.71
CA GLU A 143 6.41 9.32 -20.18
C GLU A 143 7.61 9.61 -19.25
N ARG A 144 7.49 10.59 -18.36
CA ARG A 144 8.52 10.92 -17.37
C ARG A 144 8.41 10.15 -16.06
N ALA A 145 7.48 9.20 -15.98
CA ALA A 145 7.22 8.44 -14.75
C ALA A 145 8.48 7.71 -14.25
N LEU A 146 9.28 7.14 -15.14
CA LEU A 146 10.52 6.48 -14.79
C LEU A 146 11.50 7.42 -14.08
N GLN A 147 11.79 8.58 -14.64
CA GLN A 147 12.70 9.57 -14.05
C GLN A 147 12.14 10.14 -12.74
N ALA A 148 10.83 10.36 -12.69
CA ALA A 148 10.17 10.79 -11.46
C ALA A 148 10.28 9.70 -10.38
N GLY A 149 10.20 8.43 -10.76
CA GLY A 149 10.39 7.28 -9.87
C GLY A 149 11.81 7.19 -9.32
N GLN A 150 12.81 7.35 -10.17
CA GLN A 150 14.21 7.44 -9.74
C GLN A 150 14.43 8.57 -8.73
N GLN A 151 13.91 9.78 -9.00
CA GLN A 151 13.99 10.90 -8.08
C GLN A 151 13.31 10.63 -6.74
N ARG A 152 12.12 10.05 -6.75
CA ARG A 152 11.38 9.72 -5.54
C ARG A 152 12.09 8.67 -4.70
N LEU A 153 12.60 7.61 -5.34
CA LEU A 153 13.35 6.57 -4.64
C LEU A 153 14.70 7.05 -4.12
N LEU A 154 15.42 7.90 -4.88
CA LEU A 154 16.63 8.57 -4.39
C LEU A 154 16.33 9.35 -3.11
N SER A 155 15.25 10.14 -3.09
CA SER A 155 14.82 10.85 -1.88
C SER A 155 14.49 9.89 -0.74
N ALA A 156 13.74 8.83 -1.00
CA ALA A 156 13.38 7.81 -0.02
C ALA A 156 14.61 7.06 0.52
N ALA A 157 15.63 6.85 -0.32
CA ALA A 157 16.92 6.27 0.05
C ALA A 157 17.86 7.27 0.78
N GLY A 158 17.44 8.55 0.93
CA GLY A 158 18.15 9.57 1.70
C GLY A 158 19.05 10.47 0.89
N GLN A 159 18.97 10.44 -0.43
CA GLN A 159 19.70 11.37 -1.30
C GLN A 159 19.00 12.73 -1.33
N ASN A 160 19.78 13.80 -1.51
CA ASN A 160 19.26 15.17 -1.55
C ASN A 160 18.60 15.47 -2.91
N ILE A 161 17.32 15.20 -3.01
CA ILE A 161 16.46 15.52 -4.16
C ILE A 161 15.47 16.63 -3.75
N SER A 162 15.56 17.79 -4.42
CA SER A 162 14.75 18.97 -4.08
C SER A 162 13.35 18.98 -4.71
N ALA A 163 13.19 18.28 -5.83
CA ALA A 163 11.91 18.20 -6.55
C ALA A 163 11.80 16.88 -7.31
N ILE A 164 10.59 16.36 -7.38
CA ILE A 164 10.25 15.20 -8.20
C ILE A 164 9.50 15.76 -9.41
N ASP A 165 10.23 16.01 -10.50
CA ASP A 165 9.73 16.65 -11.71
C ASP A 165 9.81 15.77 -12.96
N GLY A 166 10.50 14.62 -12.84
CA GLY A 166 10.69 13.65 -13.90
C GLY A 166 11.73 14.09 -14.95
N PHE A 167 12.61 15.05 -14.64
CA PHE A 167 13.70 15.43 -15.54
C PHE A 167 15.06 14.98 -15.01
N ALA A 168 15.83 14.25 -15.84
CA ALA A 168 17.17 13.79 -15.53
C ALA A 168 18.20 14.93 -15.56
N GLY A 169 18.02 15.95 -14.71
CA GLY A 169 18.92 17.09 -14.59
C GLY A 169 20.27 16.73 -13.94
N ARG A 170 21.21 17.69 -13.90
CA ARG A 170 22.52 17.50 -13.28
C ARG A 170 22.44 17.04 -11.83
N ARG A 171 21.50 17.59 -11.05
CA ARG A 171 21.30 17.22 -9.64
C ARG A 171 20.87 15.75 -9.50
N THR A 172 19.92 15.28 -10.32
CA THR A 172 19.49 13.89 -10.33
C THR A 172 20.63 12.96 -10.68
N ARG A 173 21.41 13.29 -11.73
CA ARG A 173 22.60 12.48 -12.11
C ARG A 173 23.64 12.41 -11.01
N ASN A 174 23.92 13.53 -10.34
CA ASN A 174 24.86 13.55 -9.21
C ASN A 174 24.35 12.71 -8.03
N ALA A 175 23.06 12.75 -7.75
CA ALA A 175 22.45 11.92 -6.68
C ALA A 175 22.51 10.42 -7.02
N VAL A 176 22.28 10.05 -8.29
CA VAL A 176 22.48 8.66 -8.76
C VAL A 176 23.93 8.24 -8.56
N ALA A 177 24.90 9.05 -9.00
CA ALA A 177 26.32 8.73 -8.85
C ALA A 177 26.71 8.55 -7.37
N ALA A 178 26.28 9.45 -6.49
CA ALA A 178 26.52 9.36 -5.05
C ALA A 178 25.86 8.11 -4.42
N PHE A 179 24.68 7.74 -4.90
CA PHE A 179 24.01 6.52 -4.46
C PHE A 179 24.78 5.27 -4.86
N LEU A 180 25.19 5.17 -6.14
CA LEU A 180 25.95 4.02 -6.66
C LEU A 180 27.28 3.86 -5.92
N GLU A 181 28.02 4.95 -5.73
CA GLU A 181 29.27 4.97 -4.95
C GLU A 181 29.03 4.49 -3.51
N GLY A 182 28.02 5.05 -2.82
CA GLY A 182 27.69 4.66 -1.44
C GLY A 182 27.16 3.23 -1.28
N ALA A 183 26.58 2.66 -2.35
CA ALA A 183 26.11 1.28 -2.40
C ALA A 183 27.18 0.28 -2.87
N GLY A 184 28.37 0.74 -3.30
CA GLY A 184 29.44 -0.10 -3.85
C GLY A 184 29.08 -0.74 -5.20
N ILE A 185 28.24 -0.08 -6.00
CA ILE A 185 27.84 -0.53 -7.34
C ILE A 185 28.78 0.11 -8.37
N GLU A 186 29.69 -0.70 -8.91
CA GLU A 186 30.74 -0.22 -9.83
C GLU A 186 30.24 -0.04 -11.26
N ASP A 187 29.39 -0.97 -11.73
CA ASP A 187 28.81 -0.92 -13.07
C ASP A 187 27.59 0.01 -13.12
N THR A 188 27.40 0.69 -14.25
CA THR A 188 26.19 1.50 -14.45
C THR A 188 25.00 0.58 -14.70
N PRO A 189 24.03 0.49 -13.78
CA PRO A 189 22.86 -0.39 -13.94
C PRO A 189 21.94 0.14 -15.04
N SER A 190 21.16 -0.74 -15.64
CA SER A 190 19.99 -0.35 -16.45
C SER A 190 18.95 0.37 -15.58
N ASP A 191 18.03 1.10 -16.21
CA ASP A 191 16.96 1.81 -15.47
C ASP A 191 16.12 0.90 -14.54
N PRO A 192 15.68 -0.32 -14.95
CA PRO A 192 15.01 -1.24 -14.05
C PRO A 192 15.87 -1.68 -12.86
N GLU A 193 17.14 -2.00 -13.10
CA GLU A 193 18.06 -2.40 -12.03
C GLU A 193 18.34 -1.25 -11.04
N LEU A 194 18.44 -0.02 -11.54
CA LEU A 194 18.58 1.17 -10.70
C LEU A 194 17.34 1.37 -9.82
N ILE A 195 16.12 1.23 -10.37
CA ILE A 195 14.89 1.30 -9.61
C ILE A 195 14.87 0.23 -8.51
N ASP A 196 15.28 -1.00 -8.82
CA ASP A 196 15.27 -2.11 -7.86
C ASP A 196 16.29 -1.87 -6.73
N ALA A 197 17.50 -1.41 -7.08
CA ALA A 197 18.54 -1.07 -6.09
C ALA A 197 18.12 0.08 -5.17
N LEU A 198 17.52 1.13 -5.74
CA LEU A 198 17.01 2.27 -5.00
C LEU A 198 15.83 1.88 -4.08
N GLU A 199 14.90 1.07 -4.58
CA GLU A 199 13.78 0.58 -3.76
C GLU A 199 14.29 -0.26 -2.59
N ALA A 200 15.22 -1.18 -2.83
CA ALA A 200 15.82 -1.98 -1.77
C ALA A 200 16.53 -1.12 -0.72
N ALA A 201 17.25 -0.07 -1.13
CA ALA A 201 17.89 0.87 -0.22
C ALA A 201 16.87 1.68 0.58
N ALA A 202 15.79 2.15 -0.07
CA ALA A 202 14.72 2.88 0.58
C ALA A 202 13.96 1.99 1.59
N LEU A 203 13.68 0.73 1.25
CA LEU A 203 13.09 -0.25 2.16
C LEU A 203 13.94 -0.45 3.41
N ARG A 204 15.27 -0.66 3.24
CA ARG A 204 16.19 -0.80 4.37
C ARG A 204 16.23 0.47 5.24
N ARG A 205 16.32 1.64 4.61
CA ARG A 205 16.36 2.93 5.31
C ARG A 205 15.09 3.19 6.12
N ASN A 206 13.94 2.82 5.57
CA ASN A 206 12.64 3.06 6.18
C ASN A 206 12.11 1.85 6.98
N ALA A 207 12.88 0.76 7.05
CA ALA A 207 12.57 -0.36 7.93
C ALA A 207 12.54 0.12 9.38
N GLY A 208 11.43 -0.16 10.07
CA GLY A 208 11.24 0.28 11.46
C GLY A 208 10.93 1.77 11.65
N SER A 209 10.91 2.62 10.60
CA SER A 209 10.51 4.02 10.74
C SER A 209 9.03 4.16 11.07
N GLY A 210 8.65 5.31 11.67
CA GLY A 210 7.26 5.60 12.04
C GLY A 210 6.86 4.99 13.38
N ILE A 211 5.57 4.65 13.54
CA ILE A 211 5.05 4.11 14.80
C ILE A 211 4.43 2.74 14.55
N THR A 212 4.91 1.74 15.26
CA THR A 212 4.35 0.39 15.31
C THR A 212 3.85 0.09 16.72
N PHE A 213 2.59 -0.30 16.85
CA PHE A 213 2.06 -0.87 18.09
C PHE A 213 2.09 -2.38 18.05
N CYS A 214 2.38 -2.98 19.18
CA CYS A 214 2.20 -4.40 19.45
C CYS A 214 1.32 -4.58 20.67
N ASN A 215 0.34 -5.46 20.59
CA ASN A 215 -0.54 -5.81 21.69
C ASN A 215 0.01 -7.02 22.42
N ASP A 216 0.69 -6.79 23.54
CA ASP A 216 1.18 -7.83 24.44
C ASP A 216 0.20 -8.06 25.62
N ALA A 217 -0.97 -7.36 25.62
CA ALA A 217 -2.03 -7.55 26.62
C ALA A 217 -2.86 -8.81 26.33
N SER A 218 -3.60 -9.26 27.33
CA SER A 218 -4.43 -10.48 27.27
C SER A 218 -5.73 -10.34 26.48
N VAL A 219 -6.12 -9.10 26.11
CA VAL A 219 -7.35 -8.77 25.36
C VAL A 219 -7.06 -7.75 24.26
N ASP A 220 -8.04 -7.49 23.41
CA ASP A 220 -7.93 -6.48 22.36
C ASP A 220 -7.61 -5.09 22.93
N ILE A 221 -6.80 -4.35 22.20
CA ILE A 221 -6.56 -2.93 22.46
C ILE A 221 -6.98 -2.08 21.26
N ALA A 222 -7.32 -0.83 21.50
CA ALA A 222 -7.51 0.18 20.48
C ALA A 222 -6.49 1.30 20.69
N THR A 223 -5.75 1.68 19.65
CA THR A 223 -4.65 2.65 19.75
C THR A 223 -4.94 3.91 18.93
N ALA A 224 -4.39 5.03 19.37
CA ALA A 224 -4.43 6.32 18.69
C ALA A 224 -3.07 7.00 18.78
N ILE A 225 -2.77 7.90 17.85
CA ILE A 225 -1.56 8.73 17.87
C ILE A 225 -1.90 10.21 17.85
N GLY A 226 -1.06 11.00 18.50
CA GLY A 226 -1.01 12.45 18.43
C GLY A 226 0.37 12.89 17.93
N ARG A 227 0.45 13.79 16.95
CA ARG A 227 1.74 14.22 16.39
C ARG A 227 1.69 15.62 15.80
N ARG A 228 2.86 16.19 15.56
CA ARG A 228 2.98 17.30 14.64
C ARG A 228 2.99 16.82 13.19
N ASN A 229 2.17 17.45 12.36
CA ASN A 229 2.15 17.28 10.91
C ASN A 229 2.38 18.65 10.27
N GLY A 230 3.63 18.92 9.91
CA GLY A 230 4.10 20.27 9.59
C GLY A 230 4.02 21.18 10.83
N GLU A 231 3.31 22.30 10.72
CA GLU A 231 3.14 23.25 11.83
C GLU A 231 1.95 22.94 12.75
N ARG A 232 1.12 21.96 12.39
CA ARG A 232 -0.13 21.65 13.09
C ARG A 232 -0.02 20.37 13.90
N TRP A 233 -0.69 20.34 15.03
CA TRP A 233 -0.95 19.12 15.77
C TRP A 233 -2.13 18.38 15.14
N GLU A 234 -2.06 17.07 15.09
CA GLU A 234 -3.16 16.20 14.72
C GLU A 234 -3.21 15.00 15.66
N SER A 235 -4.40 14.47 15.89
CA SER A 235 -4.59 13.16 16.52
C SER A 235 -5.51 12.31 15.67
N ARG A 236 -5.21 11.02 15.59
CA ARG A 236 -5.99 10.08 14.81
C ARG A 236 -5.99 8.69 15.44
N GLY A 237 -7.02 7.96 15.21
CA GLY A 237 -7.30 6.60 15.68
C GLY A 237 -8.60 6.09 15.03
N TRP A 238 -9.04 4.92 15.25
CA TRP A 238 -8.51 3.88 16.13
C TRP A 238 -7.92 2.76 15.28
N TRP A 239 -6.84 2.15 15.74
CA TRP A 239 -6.34 0.88 15.25
C TRP A 239 -6.58 -0.15 16.34
N ARG A 240 -7.39 -1.17 16.02
CA ARG A 240 -7.68 -2.27 16.93
C ARG A 240 -6.69 -3.39 16.66
N LEU A 241 -6.11 -3.92 17.73
CA LEU A 241 -5.12 -4.99 17.70
C LEU A 241 -5.57 -6.12 18.63
N GLN A 242 -5.57 -7.33 18.12
CA GLN A 242 -5.80 -8.53 18.91
C GLN A 242 -4.55 -8.88 19.73
N PRO A 243 -4.66 -9.70 20.80
CA PRO A 243 -3.50 -10.20 21.54
C PRO A 243 -2.44 -10.81 20.61
N GLY A 244 -1.18 -10.38 20.74
CA GLY A 244 -0.05 -10.81 19.92
C GLY A 244 0.06 -10.11 18.57
N GLU A 245 -0.91 -9.27 18.17
CA GLU A 245 -0.88 -8.56 16.90
C GLU A 245 -0.01 -7.30 16.99
N CYS A 246 0.72 -7.01 15.89
CA CYS A 246 1.43 -5.75 15.69
C CYS A 246 0.95 -5.06 14.44
N ALA A 247 0.74 -3.75 14.51
CA ALA A 247 0.40 -2.93 13.34
C ALA A 247 1.25 -1.66 13.26
N ARG A 248 1.80 -1.39 12.07
CA ARG A 248 2.46 -0.12 11.77
C ARG A 248 1.40 0.92 11.42
N VAL A 249 1.06 1.77 12.37
CA VAL A 249 -0.02 2.77 12.26
C VAL A 249 0.43 4.07 11.61
N LEU A 250 1.72 4.34 11.63
CA LEU A 250 2.35 5.46 10.95
C LEU A 250 3.61 4.95 10.24
N ALA A 251 3.63 5.02 8.90
CA ALA A 251 4.79 4.62 8.12
C ALA A 251 5.79 5.78 7.92
N GLN A 252 5.34 7.02 8.05
CA GLN A 252 6.17 8.21 7.90
C GLN A 252 7.29 8.21 8.94
N ARG A 253 8.54 8.41 8.47
CA ARG A 253 9.70 8.61 9.34
C ARG A 253 9.48 9.82 10.23
N LEU A 254 9.70 9.66 11.52
CA LEU A 254 9.64 10.75 12.49
C LEU A 254 11.00 11.47 12.49
N GLU A 255 10.97 12.79 12.34
CA GLU A 255 12.17 13.65 12.39
C GLU A 255 12.49 14.11 13.82
N SER A 256 11.46 14.12 14.67
CA SER A 256 11.58 14.46 16.11
C SER A 256 10.67 13.55 16.94
N PRO A 257 10.92 13.42 18.25
CA PRO A 257 10.05 12.67 19.15
C PRO A 257 8.73 13.38 19.50
N ASP A 258 8.36 14.46 18.77
CA ASP A 258 7.11 15.21 18.95
C ASP A 258 5.89 14.39 18.50
N ALA A 259 5.82 13.15 18.99
CA ALA A 259 4.72 12.24 18.76
C ALA A 259 4.31 11.60 20.10
N HIS A 260 3.03 11.34 20.22
CA HIS A 260 2.40 10.82 21.41
C HIS A 260 1.46 9.69 21.01
N PHE A 261 1.14 8.83 21.96
CA PHE A 261 0.22 7.74 21.76
C PHE A 261 -0.78 7.59 22.87
N TYR A 262 -1.89 6.99 22.55
CA TYR A 262 -2.94 6.64 23.48
C TYR A 262 -3.49 5.26 23.13
N ALA A 263 -3.95 4.54 24.12
CA ALA A 263 -4.57 3.26 23.93
C ALA A 263 -5.73 3.03 24.91
N GLU A 264 -6.64 2.15 24.55
CA GLU A 264 -7.69 1.64 25.42
C GLU A 264 -7.67 0.10 25.36
N ARG A 265 -7.68 -0.53 26.51
CA ARG A 265 -7.93 -1.95 26.66
C ARG A 265 -9.42 -2.21 26.51
N LEU A 266 -9.79 -3.16 25.66
CA LEU A 266 -11.19 -3.48 25.33
C LEU A 266 -11.60 -4.80 26.00
N SER A 267 -12.46 -4.76 26.99
CA SER A 267 -12.87 -5.94 27.74
C SER A 267 -14.37 -5.91 27.99
N ALA A 268 -15.12 -6.90 27.48
CA ALA A 268 -16.54 -7.16 27.79
C ALA A 268 -17.45 -5.92 27.86
N GLY A 269 -17.23 -4.92 26.96
CA GLY A 269 -18.01 -3.67 26.94
C GLY A 269 -17.41 -2.53 27.76
N GLU A 270 -16.33 -2.75 28.49
CA GLU A 270 -15.56 -1.75 29.21
C GLU A 270 -14.34 -1.31 28.39
N ARG A 271 -14.05 -0.01 28.38
CA ARG A 271 -12.83 0.57 27.84
C ARG A 271 -11.99 1.13 28.99
N ARG A 272 -10.81 0.56 29.18
CA ARG A 272 -9.88 1.05 30.17
C ARG A 272 -8.75 1.84 29.50
N PRO A 273 -8.59 3.13 29.81
CA PRO A 273 -7.59 3.98 29.19
C PRO A 273 -6.18 3.61 29.64
N LEU A 274 -5.20 3.94 28.78
CA LEU A 274 -3.77 3.94 29.08
C LEU A 274 -3.49 4.84 30.29
N ALA A 275 -2.71 4.36 31.24
CA ALA A 275 -2.30 5.14 32.39
C ALA A 275 -1.11 6.06 32.07
N GLY A 276 -0.90 7.13 32.85
CA GLY A 276 0.34 7.95 32.85
C GLY A 276 0.56 8.84 31.62
N GLY A 277 -0.49 9.25 30.90
CA GLY A 277 -0.38 10.29 29.88
C GLY A 277 -0.24 11.70 30.48
N ASP A 278 0.45 12.61 29.78
CA ASP A 278 0.75 13.97 30.23
C ASP A 278 0.35 15.06 29.21
N GLU A 279 0.18 14.71 27.93
CA GLU A 279 -0.19 15.66 26.88
C GLU A 279 -1.63 15.46 26.40
N GLU A 280 -2.43 16.52 26.42
CA GLU A 280 -3.84 16.47 26.01
C GLU A 280 -4.01 16.52 24.49
N PHE A 281 -4.80 15.56 23.96
CA PHE A 281 -5.23 15.51 22.56
C PHE A 281 -6.72 15.26 22.44
N CYS A 282 -7.29 15.68 21.30
CA CYS A 282 -8.67 15.42 20.96
C CYS A 282 -8.84 13.98 20.46
N LEU A 283 -9.95 13.32 20.80
CA LEU A 283 -10.32 12.00 20.31
C LEU A 283 -11.83 11.87 20.08
N SER A 284 -12.25 10.84 19.35
CA SER A 284 -13.66 10.49 19.14
C SER A 284 -13.87 9.00 19.44
N PRO A 285 -15.07 8.57 19.85
CA PRO A 285 -15.37 7.16 20.08
C PRO A 285 -15.24 6.27 18.82
N SER A 286 -15.44 6.84 17.64
CA SER A 286 -15.26 6.18 16.34
C SER A 286 -13.94 6.58 15.69
N ARG A 287 -13.59 5.92 14.56
CA ARG A 287 -12.40 6.29 13.77
C ARG A 287 -12.40 7.79 13.45
N PHE A 288 -11.28 8.47 13.70
CA PHE A 288 -11.18 9.91 13.62
C PHE A 288 -9.83 10.42 13.11
N LEU A 289 -9.85 11.66 12.65
CA LEU A 289 -8.72 12.54 12.45
C LEU A 289 -9.14 13.91 13.01
N ALA A 290 -8.50 14.37 14.07
CA ALA A 290 -8.72 15.69 14.67
C ALA A 290 -7.49 16.56 14.44
N GLU A 291 -7.65 17.67 13.70
CA GLU A 291 -6.62 18.69 13.54
C GLU A 291 -6.61 19.62 14.75
N GLY A 292 -5.43 19.91 15.30
CA GLY A 292 -5.27 20.67 16.54
C GLY A 292 -5.60 19.85 17.79
N ARG A 293 -5.09 20.30 18.94
CA ARG A 293 -5.26 19.62 20.23
C ARG A 293 -5.99 20.45 21.30
N THR A 294 -6.46 21.66 20.94
CA THR A 294 -7.23 22.55 21.83
C THR A 294 -8.71 22.55 21.46
N ASP A 295 -9.53 23.02 22.41
CA ASP A 295 -10.97 23.23 22.20
C ASP A 295 -11.74 22.00 21.70
N CYS A 296 -11.30 20.81 22.10
CA CYS A 296 -11.83 19.53 21.65
C CYS A 296 -13.36 19.44 21.81
N ALA A 297 -13.90 19.80 22.98
CA ALA A 297 -15.32 19.71 23.28
C ALA A 297 -16.17 20.65 22.40
N GLN A 298 -15.68 21.86 22.11
CA GLN A 298 -16.37 22.83 21.25
C GLN A 298 -16.44 22.33 19.79
N ARG A 299 -15.49 21.46 19.40
CA ARG A 299 -15.38 20.86 18.08
C ARG A 299 -16.02 19.47 17.99
N GLY A 300 -16.71 19.02 19.06
CA GLY A 300 -17.39 17.72 19.10
C GLY A 300 -16.50 16.52 19.38
N TYR A 301 -15.29 16.73 19.91
CA TYR A 301 -14.36 15.69 20.32
C TYR A 301 -14.31 15.54 21.84
N GLY A 302 -14.00 14.34 22.30
CA GLY A 302 -13.52 14.09 23.66
C GLY A 302 -12.06 14.51 23.83
N ARG A 303 -11.54 14.29 25.06
CA ARG A 303 -10.12 14.56 25.40
C ARG A 303 -9.53 13.35 26.10
N ALA A 304 -8.25 13.10 25.85
CA ALA A 304 -7.47 12.15 26.62
C ALA A 304 -6.02 12.63 26.77
N LEU A 305 -5.35 12.11 27.79
CA LEU A 305 -3.93 12.32 28.01
C LEU A 305 -3.15 11.23 27.28
N PHE A 306 -2.27 11.65 26.39
CA PHE A 306 -1.41 10.80 25.58
C PHE A 306 -0.03 10.73 26.22
N ARG A 307 0.65 9.58 26.10
CA ARG A 307 2.06 9.42 26.49
C ARG A 307 2.97 9.81 25.32
N PRO A 308 4.17 10.38 25.59
CA PRO A 308 5.19 10.56 24.55
C PRO A 308 5.66 9.20 24.03
N VAL A 309 6.00 9.12 22.74
CA VAL A 309 6.50 7.87 22.14
C VAL A 309 7.90 7.46 22.60
N GLY A 310 8.64 8.38 23.24
CA GLY A 310 9.99 8.15 23.71
C GLY A 310 11.06 8.31 22.64
N GLU A 311 12.21 7.65 22.84
CA GLU A 311 13.34 7.72 21.92
C GLU A 311 13.04 7.03 20.58
N LEU A 312 13.56 7.63 19.50
CA LEU A 312 13.38 7.13 18.15
C LEU A 312 14.62 6.38 17.66
N GLU A 313 14.44 5.17 17.15
CA GLU A 313 15.46 4.43 16.42
C GLU A 313 15.20 4.55 14.92
N ASN A 314 16.16 5.09 14.16
CA ASN A 314 16.00 5.31 12.72
C ASN A 314 14.72 6.07 12.32
N GLY A 315 14.25 7.00 13.17
CA GLY A 315 13.02 7.76 12.95
C GLY A 315 11.77 6.92 13.11
N GLY A 316 11.81 5.88 13.92
CA GLY A 316 10.67 5.05 14.27
C GLY A 316 10.71 4.61 15.72
N VAL A 317 9.57 4.09 16.17
CA VAL A 317 9.40 3.51 17.49
C VAL A 317 8.45 2.31 17.43
N ARG A 318 8.77 1.28 18.21
CA ARG A 318 7.91 0.13 18.46
C ARG A 318 7.40 0.21 19.90
N LEU A 319 6.11 0.26 20.07
CA LEU A 319 5.42 0.38 21.34
C LEU A 319 4.69 -0.92 21.63
N SER A 320 5.20 -1.71 22.55
CA SER A 320 4.55 -2.91 23.10
C SER A 320 3.72 -2.52 24.30
N LEU A 321 2.44 -2.89 24.32
CA LEU A 321 1.48 -2.54 25.35
C LEU A 321 0.99 -3.82 26.03
N GLY A 322 1.31 -3.97 27.31
CA GLY A 322 0.88 -5.06 28.18
C GLY A 322 -0.33 -4.69 29.04
N ASP A 323 -0.82 -5.63 29.83
CA ASP A 323 -1.95 -5.39 30.77
C ASP A 323 -1.60 -4.32 31.81
N GLU A 324 -0.35 -4.25 32.25
CA GLU A 324 0.19 -3.29 33.20
C GLU A 324 0.08 -1.82 32.75
N ASP A 325 0.10 -1.58 31.45
CA ASP A 325 -0.03 -0.23 30.89
C ASP A 325 -1.40 0.41 31.13
N PHE A 326 -2.39 -0.41 31.45
CA PHE A 326 -3.77 0.00 31.70
C PHE A 326 -4.14 -0.04 33.18
N GLU A 327 -3.20 -0.32 34.07
CA GLU A 327 -3.41 -0.30 35.50
C GLU A 327 -3.13 1.11 36.04
N ALA A 328 -4.01 1.61 36.91
CA ALA A 328 -3.74 2.88 37.59
C ALA A 328 -2.49 2.71 38.45
N THR A 329 -1.51 3.59 38.30
CA THR A 329 -0.40 3.72 39.25
C THR A 329 -1.00 4.20 40.60
N GLU A 330 -0.89 3.36 41.65
CA GLU A 330 -1.26 3.73 43.03
C GLU A 330 -0.46 4.93 43.53
#